data_4d2d9b80d6fb09ca196daab288c694b2
#
_entry.id   4d2d9b80d6fb09ca196daab288c694b2
#
_cell.length_a   1.000
_cell.length_b   1.000
_cell.length_c   1.000
_cell.angle_alpha   90.00
_cell.angle_beta   90.00
_cell.angle_gamma   90.00
#
_symmetry.space_group_name_H-M   'P 1'
#
loop_
_entity.id
_entity.type
_entity.pdbx_description
1 polymer ?
#
loop_
_entity_poly.entity_id
_entity_poly.type
_entity_poly.pdbx_seq_one_letter_code
_entity_poly.pdbx_strand_id
1 'polypeptide(L)'
;MELGAFSISLVVKDIHASKAFYEKLGFEVFGGDIIQNWLILKNGDHVIGLFQGMFEKNILTFNPGWDSSARTLPAFTDVRELQRQLKARGVELMTEADENTTGPASFIAVDPDGNPIIVDQHV
;
A
#
# COMPACT_ATOMS: atom_id res chain seq x y z
N MET A 1 16.71 1.74 5.57
CA MET A 1 15.32 2.21 5.79
C MET A 1 14.37 1.11 5.35
N GLU A 2 13.57 0.61 6.27
CA GLU A 2 12.60 -0.43 5.99
C GLU A 2 11.20 0.16 5.92
N LEU A 3 10.53 -0.02 4.77
CA LEU A 3 9.21 0.55 4.51
C LEU A 3 8.06 -0.41 4.85
N GLY A 4 8.37 -1.63 5.29
CA GLY A 4 7.38 -2.66 5.63
C GLY A 4 6.93 -3.49 4.43
N ALA A 5 5.79 -4.14 4.57
CA ALA A 5 5.22 -5.00 3.54
C ALA A 5 4.92 -4.21 2.28
N PHE A 6 5.14 -4.86 1.11
CA PHE A 6 4.94 -4.23 -0.19
C PHE A 6 3.76 -4.85 -0.92
N SER A 7 2.99 -4.00 -1.58
CA SER A 7 1.98 -4.42 -2.56
C SER A 7 1.86 -3.40 -3.69
N ILE A 8 1.34 -3.83 -4.83
CA ILE A 8 0.93 -2.93 -5.89
C ILE A 8 -0.57 -2.78 -5.83
N SER A 9 -1.04 -1.54 -5.73
CA SER A 9 -2.46 -1.20 -5.78
C SER A 9 -2.83 -0.88 -7.23
N LEU A 10 -3.61 -1.77 -7.85
CA LEU A 10 -3.97 -1.68 -9.26
C LEU A 10 -5.34 -1.03 -9.42
N VAL A 11 -5.41 -0.08 -10.34
CA VAL A 11 -6.68 0.48 -10.80
C VAL A 11 -7.30 -0.51 -11.78
N VAL A 12 -8.52 -0.94 -11.51
CA VAL A 12 -9.22 -1.89 -12.37
C VAL A 12 -10.56 -1.31 -12.84
N LYS A 13 -10.97 -1.69 -14.05
CA LYS A 13 -12.25 -1.25 -14.64
C LYS A 13 -13.39 -2.15 -14.24
N ASP A 14 -13.13 -3.45 -14.08
CA ASP A 14 -14.08 -4.47 -13.69
C ASP A 14 -13.38 -5.41 -12.71
N ILE A 15 -13.64 -5.23 -11.43
CA ILE A 15 -12.96 -5.96 -10.36
C ILE A 15 -13.28 -7.46 -10.41
N HIS A 16 -14.47 -7.86 -10.89
CA HIS A 16 -14.82 -9.28 -11.06
C HIS A 16 -13.97 -9.93 -12.14
N ALA A 17 -13.78 -9.26 -13.28
CA ALA A 17 -12.93 -9.74 -14.35
C ALA A 17 -11.48 -9.82 -13.91
N SER A 18 -10.99 -8.82 -13.19
CA SER A 18 -9.60 -8.80 -12.68
C SER A 18 -9.38 -9.90 -11.65
N LYS A 19 -10.31 -10.09 -10.73
CA LYS A 19 -10.25 -11.19 -9.76
C LYS A 19 -10.11 -12.54 -10.47
N ALA A 20 -10.98 -12.81 -11.44
CA ALA A 20 -10.95 -14.07 -12.19
C ALA A 20 -9.63 -14.25 -12.93
N PHE A 21 -9.08 -13.18 -13.51
CA PHE A 21 -7.80 -13.22 -14.20
C PHE A 21 -6.65 -13.59 -13.26
N TYR A 22 -6.52 -12.89 -12.12
CA TYR A 22 -5.43 -13.13 -11.19
C TYR A 22 -5.56 -14.47 -10.47
N GLU A 23 -6.78 -14.95 -10.23
CA GLU A 23 -6.99 -16.30 -9.70
C GLU A 23 -6.40 -17.39 -10.64
N LYS A 24 -6.45 -17.17 -11.94
CA LYS A 24 -5.81 -18.09 -12.91
C LYS A 24 -4.28 -18.11 -12.79
N LEU A 25 -3.68 -17.04 -12.27
CA LEU A 25 -2.25 -16.97 -11.98
C LEU A 25 -1.88 -17.54 -10.61
N GLY A 26 -2.86 -18.03 -9.87
CA GLY A 26 -2.63 -18.62 -8.54
C GLY A 26 -2.82 -17.66 -7.38
N PHE A 27 -3.34 -16.46 -7.61
CA PHE A 27 -3.68 -15.55 -6.52
C PHE A 27 -4.97 -15.99 -5.83
N GLU A 28 -5.04 -15.79 -4.52
CA GLU A 28 -6.21 -16.05 -3.70
C GLU A 28 -6.64 -14.77 -2.99
N VAL A 29 -7.94 -14.64 -2.72
CA VAL A 29 -8.45 -13.51 -1.96
C VAL A 29 -7.88 -13.57 -0.54
N PHE A 30 -7.22 -12.49 -0.14
CA PHE A 30 -6.59 -12.35 1.18
C PHE A 30 -7.36 -11.36 2.06
N GLY A 31 -7.98 -10.34 1.47
CA GLY A 31 -8.71 -9.32 2.20
C GLY A 31 -9.58 -8.48 1.29
N GLY A 32 -10.22 -7.48 1.87
CA GLY A 32 -11.08 -6.56 1.16
C GLY A 32 -12.52 -7.01 1.07
N ASP A 33 -13.30 -6.26 0.31
CA ASP A 33 -14.72 -6.50 0.09
C ASP A 33 -15.08 -6.11 -1.35
N ILE A 34 -15.35 -7.11 -2.18
CA ILE A 34 -15.65 -6.88 -3.60
C ILE A 34 -16.91 -6.04 -3.80
N ILE A 35 -17.86 -6.09 -2.87
CA ILE A 35 -19.07 -5.25 -2.92
C ILE A 35 -18.70 -3.78 -2.77
N GLN A 36 -17.64 -3.49 -2.02
CA GLN A 36 -17.11 -2.14 -1.84
C GLN A 36 -16.04 -1.78 -2.88
N ASN A 37 -15.88 -2.61 -3.93
CA ASN A 37 -15.00 -2.35 -5.06
C ASN A 37 -13.51 -2.39 -4.74
N TRP A 38 -13.10 -3.20 -3.77
CA TRP A 38 -11.68 -3.42 -3.50
C TRP A 38 -11.41 -4.83 -2.99
N LEU A 39 -10.28 -5.39 -3.39
CA LEU A 39 -9.80 -6.71 -2.96
C LEU A 39 -8.29 -6.68 -2.77
N ILE A 40 -7.81 -7.46 -1.82
CA ILE A 40 -6.40 -7.78 -1.67
C ILE A 40 -6.22 -9.24 -2.04
N LEU A 41 -5.34 -9.51 -2.98
CA LEU A 41 -5.03 -10.86 -3.45
C LEU A 41 -3.59 -11.20 -3.10
N LYS A 42 -3.33 -12.47 -2.85
CA LYS A 42 -2.01 -12.96 -2.44
C LYS A 42 -1.63 -14.24 -3.17
N ASN A 43 -0.38 -14.31 -3.60
CA ASN A 43 0.24 -15.52 -4.14
C ASN A 43 1.60 -15.69 -3.45
N GLY A 44 1.70 -16.64 -2.52
CA GLY A 44 2.89 -16.73 -1.67
C GLY A 44 3.08 -15.46 -0.87
N ASP A 45 4.23 -14.82 -1.02
CA ASP A 45 4.53 -13.53 -0.38
C ASP A 45 4.20 -12.32 -1.28
N HIS A 46 3.66 -12.56 -2.46
CA HIS A 46 3.33 -11.51 -3.42
C HIS A 46 1.90 -11.02 -3.19
N VAL A 47 1.75 -9.73 -2.99
CA VAL A 47 0.47 -9.11 -2.68
C VAL A 47 0.14 -8.06 -3.73
N ILE A 48 -1.09 -8.10 -4.24
CA ILE A 48 -1.64 -7.05 -5.10
C ILE A 48 -2.98 -6.60 -4.53
N GLY A 49 -3.31 -5.32 -4.72
CA GLY A 49 -4.63 -4.79 -4.43
C GLY A 49 -5.36 -4.48 -5.73
N LEU A 50 -6.67 -4.76 -5.78
CA LEU A 50 -7.55 -4.39 -6.89
C LEU A 50 -8.51 -3.34 -6.38
N PHE A 51 -8.55 -2.18 -7.05
CA PHE A 51 -9.38 -1.06 -6.63
C PHE A 51 -10.14 -0.51 -7.83
N GLN A 52 -11.45 -0.48 -7.74
CA GLN A 52 -12.31 0.03 -8.79
C GLN A 52 -12.91 1.37 -8.38
N GLY A 53 -12.62 2.42 -9.16
CA GLY A 53 -13.23 3.74 -8.97
C GLY A 53 -12.73 4.55 -7.78
N MET A 54 -11.58 4.21 -7.20
CA MET A 54 -11.06 4.90 -6.00
C MET A 54 -9.95 5.92 -6.31
N PHE A 55 -9.14 5.65 -7.31
CA PHE A 55 -8.03 6.53 -7.74
C PHE A 55 -7.70 6.25 -9.20
N GLU A 56 -6.86 7.10 -9.82
CA GLU A 56 -6.64 7.09 -11.27
C GLU A 56 -5.40 6.33 -11.72
N LYS A 57 -4.39 6.20 -10.86
CA LYS A 57 -3.09 5.59 -11.18
C LYS A 57 -2.79 4.44 -10.26
N ASN A 58 -2.08 3.42 -10.79
CA ASN A 58 -1.54 2.36 -9.96
C ASN A 58 -0.56 2.94 -8.93
N ILE A 59 -0.57 2.39 -7.72
CA ILE A 59 0.18 2.91 -6.59
C ILE A 59 1.11 1.84 -6.05
N LEU A 60 2.39 2.17 -5.85
CA LEU A 60 3.30 1.35 -5.05
C LEU A 60 2.97 1.57 -3.59
N THR A 61 2.65 0.50 -2.87
CA THR A 61 2.15 0.59 -1.50
C THR A 61 3.10 -0.12 -0.54
N PHE A 62 3.51 0.58 0.52
CA PHE A 62 4.31 0.01 1.61
C PHE A 62 3.56 0.17 2.92
N ASN A 63 3.61 -0.88 3.77
CA ASN A 63 2.91 -0.91 5.04
C ASN A 63 3.89 -1.09 6.20
N PRO A 64 4.44 0.01 6.76
CA PRO A 64 5.31 -0.08 7.94
C PRO A 64 4.57 -0.75 9.10
N GLY A 65 5.25 -1.65 9.79
CA GLY A 65 4.69 -2.41 10.90
C GLY A 65 4.08 -3.74 10.52
N TRP A 66 3.96 -4.05 9.23
CA TRP A 66 3.43 -5.32 8.76
C TRP A 66 4.46 -6.16 7.99
N ASP A 67 4.33 -7.49 8.10
CA ASP A 67 4.92 -8.44 7.15
C ASP A 67 3.95 -8.68 5.97
N SER A 68 4.34 -9.54 5.02
CA SER A 68 3.54 -9.83 3.82
C SER A 68 2.19 -10.52 4.11
N SER A 69 2.00 -11.00 5.33
CA SER A 69 0.76 -11.62 5.80
C SER A 69 -0.08 -10.69 6.68
N ALA A 70 0.23 -9.39 6.66
CA ALA A 70 -0.42 -8.35 7.47
C ALA A 70 -0.35 -8.64 8.98
N ARG A 71 0.72 -9.32 9.41
CA ARG A 71 1.00 -9.53 10.84
C ARG A 71 1.85 -8.38 11.34
N THR A 72 1.51 -7.87 12.52
CA THR A 72 2.28 -6.80 13.13
C THR A 72 3.68 -7.30 13.52
N LEU A 73 4.69 -6.56 13.07
CA LEU A 73 6.08 -6.84 13.40
C LEU A 73 6.36 -6.41 14.85
N PRO A 74 7.24 -7.14 15.58
CA PRO A 74 7.59 -6.78 16.96
C PRO A 74 8.34 -5.46 17.05
N ALA A 75 9.01 -5.04 15.98
CA ALA A 75 9.70 -3.76 15.89
C ALA A 75 9.66 -3.28 14.44
N PHE A 76 9.42 -1.98 14.28
CA PHE A 76 9.39 -1.34 12.96
C PHE A 76 9.62 0.17 13.13
N THR A 77 9.96 0.83 12.03
CA THR A 77 10.08 2.30 12.02
C THR A 77 8.71 2.90 11.75
N ASP A 78 8.25 3.78 12.66
CA ASP A 78 6.97 4.47 12.52
C ASP A 78 6.93 5.33 11.24
N VAL A 79 5.75 5.41 10.64
CA VAL A 79 5.55 6.17 9.39
C VAL A 79 5.99 7.62 9.50
N ARG A 80 5.84 8.26 10.65
CA ARG A 80 6.23 9.65 10.87
C ARG A 80 7.74 9.81 10.89
N GLU A 81 8.46 8.82 11.42
CA GLU A 81 9.91 8.81 11.38
C GLU A 81 10.44 8.59 9.96
N LEU A 82 9.81 7.67 9.20
CA LEU A 82 10.11 7.49 7.78
C LEU A 82 9.89 8.79 7.00
N GLN A 83 8.80 9.49 7.28
CA GLN A 83 8.51 10.79 6.68
C GLN A 83 9.61 11.79 6.97
N ARG A 84 10.05 11.92 8.23
CA ARG A 84 11.14 12.83 8.61
C ARG A 84 12.44 12.50 7.88
N GLN A 85 12.78 11.20 7.79
CA GLN A 85 14.00 10.76 7.10
C GLN A 85 13.96 11.10 5.61
N LEU A 86 12.82 10.89 4.96
CA LEU A 86 12.68 11.18 3.52
C LEU A 86 12.73 12.68 3.26
N LYS A 87 12.07 13.49 4.07
CA LYS A 87 12.14 14.96 3.95
C LYS A 87 13.56 15.45 4.16
N ALA A 88 14.30 14.89 5.12
CA ALA A 88 15.71 15.24 5.33
C ALA A 88 16.62 14.89 4.14
N ARG A 89 16.21 13.92 3.31
CA ARG A 89 16.90 13.54 2.08
C ARG A 89 16.43 14.34 0.85
N GLY A 90 15.56 15.32 1.04
CA GLY A 90 15.07 16.18 -0.02
C GLY A 90 13.91 15.61 -0.83
N VAL A 91 13.24 14.57 -0.35
CA VAL A 91 12.04 14.04 -1.01
C VAL A 91 10.85 14.96 -0.72
N GLU A 92 10.21 15.42 -1.79
CA GLU A 92 8.96 16.19 -1.67
C GLU A 92 7.78 15.23 -1.52
N LEU A 93 6.89 15.52 -0.58
CA LEU A 93 5.72 14.69 -0.33
C LEU A 93 4.47 15.38 -0.84
N MET A 94 3.61 14.62 -1.53
CA MET A 94 2.30 15.11 -2.00
C MET A 94 1.34 15.27 -0.83
N THR A 95 1.35 14.32 0.10
CA THR A 95 0.61 14.38 1.37
C THR A 95 1.54 13.99 2.51
N GLU A 96 1.21 14.42 3.72
CA GLU A 96 2.02 14.13 4.91
C GLU A 96 1.15 13.57 6.03
N ALA A 97 1.74 12.70 6.85
CA ALA A 97 1.15 12.25 8.08
C ALA A 97 1.27 13.37 9.14
N ASP A 98 0.25 13.49 9.99
CA ASP A 98 0.32 14.40 11.16
C ASP A 98 1.31 13.83 12.16
N GLU A 99 2.41 14.55 12.39
CA GLU A 99 3.49 14.10 13.28
C GLU A 99 3.12 14.19 14.77
N ASN A 100 2.00 14.80 15.09
CA ASN A 100 1.52 14.91 16.47
C ASN A 100 0.56 13.79 16.87
N THR A 101 0.32 12.82 15.99
CA THR A 101 -0.55 11.67 16.24
C THR A 101 0.27 10.41 16.44
N THR A 102 -0.41 9.33 16.88
CA THR A 102 0.16 7.97 16.99
C THR A 102 -0.78 6.98 16.29
N GLY A 103 -0.24 5.79 15.97
CA GLY A 103 -1.01 4.75 15.31
C GLY A 103 -1.10 4.92 13.80
N PRO A 104 -2.18 4.45 13.16
CA PRO A 104 -2.31 4.50 11.71
C PRO A 104 -2.18 5.90 11.12
N ALA A 105 -1.38 6.02 10.09
CA ALA A 105 -1.18 7.25 9.33
C ALA A 105 -0.48 6.92 8.01
N SER A 106 -0.51 7.86 7.06
CA SER A 106 0.11 7.67 5.76
C SER A 106 0.70 8.95 5.20
N PHE A 107 1.63 8.79 4.25
CA PHE A 107 2.05 9.89 3.38
C PHE A 107 2.21 9.36 1.95
N ILE A 108 2.17 10.28 0.98
CA ILE A 108 2.34 9.96 -0.43
C ILE A 108 3.49 10.76 -0.99
N ALA A 109 4.41 10.05 -1.65
CA ALA A 109 5.46 10.62 -2.50
C ALA A 109 5.15 10.32 -3.95
N VAL A 110 5.82 11.01 -4.87
CA VAL A 110 5.72 10.75 -6.31
C VAL A 110 7.14 10.64 -6.83
N ASP A 111 7.43 9.57 -7.58
CA ASP A 111 8.75 9.38 -8.17
C ASP A 111 8.98 10.35 -9.36
N PRO A 112 10.21 10.40 -9.92
CA PRO A 112 10.50 11.34 -11.02
C PRO A 112 9.64 11.16 -12.27
N ASP A 113 9.03 10.00 -12.47
CA ASP A 113 8.19 9.69 -13.64
C ASP A 113 6.69 9.81 -13.33
N GLY A 114 6.33 10.31 -12.15
CA GLY A 114 4.95 10.54 -11.77
C GLY A 114 4.24 9.34 -11.15
N ASN A 115 4.97 8.30 -10.76
CA ASN A 115 4.38 7.15 -10.10
C ASN A 115 4.14 7.46 -8.61
N PRO A 116 2.91 7.35 -8.12
CA PRO A 116 2.62 7.57 -6.71
C PRO A 116 3.11 6.39 -5.85
N ILE A 117 3.64 6.72 -4.69
CA ILE A 117 4.10 5.77 -3.68
C ILE A 117 3.42 6.15 -2.37
N ILE A 118 2.63 5.26 -1.82
CA ILE A 118 2.03 5.47 -0.50
C ILE A 118 2.77 4.64 0.54
N VAL A 119 3.10 5.28 1.64
CA VAL A 119 3.59 4.60 2.85
C VAL A 119 2.46 4.70 3.87
N ASP A 120 1.80 3.59 4.10
CA ASP A 120 0.51 3.52 4.79
C ASP A 120 0.60 2.54 5.97
N GLN A 121 0.75 3.10 7.18
CA GLN A 121 0.83 2.33 8.41
C GLN A 121 -0.58 2.07 8.95
N HIS A 122 -0.89 0.81 9.20
CA HIS A 122 -2.19 0.38 9.69
C HIS A 122 -2.21 0.05 11.20
N VAL A 123 -1.07 0.11 11.84
CA VAL A 123 -0.93 -0.25 13.26
C VAL A 123 -0.40 0.87 14.14
#